data_4fb249e3aee23a763c6ade8e58f48cc0
#
_entry.id   4fb249e3aee23a763c6ade8e58f48cc0
#
_cell.length_a   1.000
_cell.length_b   1.000
_cell.length_c   1.000
_cell.angle_alpha   90.00
_cell.angle_beta   90.00
_cell.angle_gamma   90.00
#
_symmetry.space_group_name_H-M   'P 1'
#
loop_
_entity.id
_entity.type
_entity.pdbx_description
1 polymer ?
#
loop_
_entity_poly.entity_id
_entity_poly.type
_entity_poly.pdbx_seq_one_letter_code
_entity_poly.pdbx_strand_id
1 'polypeptide(L)'
;MFVSPLDFVLNGRGYGEVGSVLNDIHFDPGLLRPFLDEKGRACVLVNTGRKETRKDKSGNVIKNKQGQPVLFPVYEKRLISDLVLNHGMTKLVSNAAVLTKEQWITLTSVVVTAFRKRLRAWRDLMDEVPYGGFDGMSTMVLEYQTMSDPGDAVVDFDGMSEGPADRPQFKLEGLPLPIIHSNFWFPERMLAISRRNGTPLNTRMAEAAGRRVAEMVEKLVIGAVTGPQLGDAASGTAGIAYSRAAKVYGFTNHPSRITKTNLVAPNSTGWKPSDTLNDVLAMIELLQNKNFFGPYMIYHSTDWDKYMDGDYYALATSGMAAPTKTLRQRLREIDSVKDVRRLDFLTNTFTLIVLQITSDVVQAVNGMDVTTVQWPSMGGMRQNFKVMAIQAPLLTPDYNDNLGLCHGTTA
;
A
#
# COMPACT_ATOMS: atom_id res chain seq x y z
N MET A 1 -3.30 12.67 38.94
CA MET A 1 -3.99 12.71 37.64
C MET A 1 -2.89 12.74 36.59
N PHE A 2 -2.70 11.64 35.86
CA PHE A 2 -1.64 11.54 34.88
C PHE A 2 -2.08 12.25 33.62
N VAL A 3 -1.40 13.32 33.29
CA VAL A 3 -1.61 14.00 32.01
C VAL A 3 -0.59 13.42 31.04
N SER A 4 -1.04 12.55 30.13
CA SER A 4 -0.19 12.11 29.01
C SER A 4 0.15 13.33 28.13
N PRO A 5 1.17 13.30 27.30
CA PRO A 5 1.37 14.36 26.31
C PRO A 5 0.15 14.61 25.42
N LEU A 6 -0.66 13.58 25.20
CA LEU A 6 -1.97 13.69 24.59
C LEU A 6 -2.97 14.43 25.48
N ASP A 7 -2.96 14.23 26.81
CA ASP A 7 -3.84 14.94 27.74
C ASP A 7 -3.52 16.43 27.84
N PHE A 8 -2.27 16.84 27.60
CA PHE A 8 -1.93 18.27 27.47
C PHE A 8 -2.55 18.92 26.21
N VAL A 9 -2.65 18.16 25.14
CA VAL A 9 -3.38 18.58 23.94
C VAL A 9 -4.88 18.48 24.15
N LEU A 10 -5.35 17.44 24.86
CA LEU A 10 -6.77 17.15 25.13
C LEU A 10 -7.38 18.04 26.22
N ASN A 11 -6.64 18.35 27.28
CA ASN A 11 -7.15 19.17 28.40
C ASN A 11 -7.11 20.68 28.13
N GLY A 12 -6.61 21.11 26.99
CA GLY A 12 -6.66 22.49 26.61
C GLY A 12 -8.08 23.03 26.49
N ARG A 13 -8.96 22.36 25.77
CA ARG A 13 -10.39 22.69 25.57
C ARG A 13 -11.04 21.72 24.59
N GLY A 14 -11.91 20.91 25.07
CA GLY A 14 -12.92 20.20 24.31
C GLY A 14 -12.46 19.27 23.19
N TYR A 15 -13.03 18.11 23.17
CA TYR A 15 -12.81 17.05 22.17
C TYR A 15 -12.94 17.52 20.70
N GLY A 16 -13.62 18.64 20.44
CA GLY A 16 -13.77 19.18 19.11
C GLY A 16 -12.51 19.81 18.53
N GLU A 17 -11.64 20.40 19.36
CA GLU A 17 -10.37 20.99 18.91
C GLU A 17 -9.32 19.89 18.64
N VAL A 18 -9.37 18.79 19.35
CA VAL A 18 -8.46 17.66 19.14
C VAL A 18 -8.84 16.88 17.89
N GLY A 19 -10.12 16.68 17.63
CA GLY A 19 -10.59 16.07 16.39
C GLY A 19 -10.14 16.88 15.16
N SER A 20 -10.17 18.21 15.23
CA SER A 20 -9.68 19.04 14.13
C SER A 20 -8.17 18.99 13.96
N VAL A 21 -7.41 18.85 15.05
CA VAL A 21 -5.93 18.73 15.00
C VAL A 21 -5.51 17.34 14.51
N LEU A 22 -6.22 16.29 14.91
CA LEU A 22 -5.94 14.92 14.45
C LEU A 22 -6.36 14.69 13.00
N ASN A 23 -7.34 15.45 12.50
CA ASN A 23 -7.76 15.44 11.10
C ASN A 23 -6.96 16.39 10.22
N ASP A 24 -6.07 17.19 10.81
CA ASP A 24 -5.17 18.03 10.03
C ASP A 24 -4.06 17.16 9.43
N ILE A 25 -4.04 17.08 8.11
CA ILE A 25 -3.07 16.30 7.30
C ILE A 25 -1.60 16.68 7.65
N HIS A 26 -1.40 17.82 8.28
CA HIS A 26 -0.08 18.34 8.67
C HIS A 26 0.26 18.15 10.15
N PHE A 27 -0.57 17.43 10.89
CA PHE A 27 -0.28 17.12 12.28
C PHE A 27 0.87 16.12 12.40
N ASP A 28 1.99 16.59 12.94
CA ASP A 28 3.15 15.73 13.25
C ASP A 28 3.05 15.23 14.70
N PRO A 29 2.70 13.96 14.94
CA PRO A 29 2.69 13.37 16.27
C PRO A 29 4.05 13.45 16.98
N GLY A 30 5.14 13.64 16.21
CA GLY A 30 6.48 13.84 16.73
C GLY A 30 6.65 15.13 17.53
N LEU A 31 5.82 16.15 17.30
CA LEU A 31 5.84 17.40 18.08
C LEU A 31 5.52 17.18 19.56
N LEU A 32 4.71 16.17 19.89
CA LEU A 32 4.33 15.85 21.27
C LEU A 32 5.31 14.92 21.98
N ARG A 33 6.34 14.43 21.27
CA ARG A 33 7.32 13.53 21.85
C ARG A 33 8.47 14.33 22.51
N PRO A 34 9.03 13.80 23.62
CA PRO A 34 10.22 14.38 24.21
C PRO A 34 11.37 14.39 23.18
N PHE A 35 12.15 15.46 23.20
CA PHE A 35 13.35 15.62 22.38
C PHE A 35 14.51 16.12 23.24
N LEU A 36 15.73 15.93 22.77
CA LEU A 36 16.93 16.44 23.46
C LEU A 36 17.22 17.86 22.96
N ASP A 37 17.53 18.76 23.91
CA ASP A 37 18.04 20.10 23.57
C ASP A 37 19.56 20.04 23.22
N GLU A 38 20.10 21.16 22.79
CA GLU A 38 21.53 21.29 22.44
C GLU A 38 22.47 20.89 23.57
N LYS A 39 21.98 20.89 24.83
CA LYS A 39 22.71 20.49 26.03
C LYS A 39 22.42 19.06 26.48
N GLY A 40 21.73 18.26 25.63
CA GLY A 40 21.38 16.88 25.91
C GLY A 40 20.26 16.71 26.97
N ARG A 41 19.52 17.74 27.31
CA ARG A 41 18.43 17.69 28.29
C ARG A 41 17.12 17.37 27.64
N ALA A 42 16.33 16.48 28.25
CA ALA A 42 15.02 16.10 27.72
C ALA A 42 14.02 17.26 27.86
N CYS A 43 13.45 17.66 26.74
CA CYS A 43 12.46 18.73 26.60
C CYS A 43 11.19 18.20 25.95
N VAL A 44 10.10 18.92 26.18
CA VAL A 44 8.83 18.69 25.50
C VAL A 44 8.26 20.03 25.04
N LEU A 45 7.52 20.02 23.94
CA LEU A 45 6.75 21.17 23.48
C LEU A 45 5.39 21.15 24.19
N VAL A 46 5.12 22.19 24.95
CA VAL A 46 3.86 22.36 25.69
C VAL A 46 3.03 23.43 25.01
N ASN A 47 1.77 23.13 24.70
CA ASN A 47 0.85 24.12 24.20
C ASN A 47 0.52 25.12 25.31
N THR A 48 0.83 26.39 25.08
CA THR A 48 0.59 27.48 26.06
C THR A 48 -0.87 27.90 26.15
N GLY A 49 -1.75 27.38 25.28
CA GLY A 49 -3.13 27.85 25.16
C GLY A 49 -3.26 29.18 24.42
N ARG A 50 -2.16 29.82 24.06
CA ARG A 50 -2.16 31.05 23.27
C ARG A 50 -2.20 30.71 21.78
N LYS A 51 -2.90 31.54 21.01
CA LYS A 51 -2.94 31.43 19.55
C LYS A 51 -2.38 32.72 18.97
N GLU A 52 -1.45 32.58 18.02
CA GLU A 52 -0.82 33.73 17.35
C GLU A 52 -0.95 33.60 15.83
N THR A 53 -0.99 34.75 15.16
CA THR A 53 -0.95 34.81 13.70
C THR A 53 0.48 34.65 13.23
N ARG A 54 0.73 33.72 12.29
CA ARG A 54 2.03 33.58 11.64
C ARG A 54 2.07 34.43 10.37
N LYS A 55 3.24 34.93 10.08
CA LYS A 55 3.56 35.62 8.83
C LYS A 55 4.25 34.64 7.89
N ASP A 56 3.99 34.76 6.62
CA ASP A 56 4.71 34.05 5.57
C ASP A 56 6.15 34.60 5.42
N LYS A 57 6.94 33.99 4.54
CA LYS A 57 8.31 34.43 4.23
C LYS A 57 8.38 35.88 3.69
N SER A 58 7.26 36.42 3.25
CA SER A 58 7.12 37.78 2.71
C SER A 58 6.59 38.78 3.74
N GLY A 59 6.38 38.34 5.00
CA GLY A 59 5.92 39.20 6.09
C GLY A 59 4.40 39.37 6.21
N ASN A 60 3.61 38.76 5.31
CA ASN A 60 2.16 38.86 5.32
C ASN A 60 1.53 37.83 6.26
N VAL A 61 0.43 38.21 6.92
CA VAL A 61 -0.33 37.30 7.78
C VAL A 61 -1.02 36.23 6.94
N ILE A 62 -0.82 34.96 7.30
CA ILE A 62 -1.47 33.83 6.65
C ILE A 62 -2.98 33.92 6.89
N LYS A 63 -3.76 33.95 5.81
CA LYS A 63 -5.23 34.08 5.85
C LYS A 63 -5.87 32.81 5.27
N ASN A 64 -7.05 32.45 5.79
CA ASN A 64 -7.86 31.37 5.23
C ASN A 64 -8.56 31.82 3.92
N LYS A 65 -9.28 30.89 3.27
CA LYS A 65 -10.03 31.17 2.03
C LYS A 65 -11.10 32.25 2.19
N GLN A 66 -11.48 32.58 3.43
CA GLN A 66 -12.46 33.60 3.77
C GLN A 66 -11.84 34.96 4.16
N GLY A 67 -10.51 35.12 3.99
CA GLY A 67 -9.78 36.35 4.29
C GLY A 67 -9.45 36.55 5.77
N GLN A 68 -9.83 35.65 6.67
CA GLN A 68 -9.57 35.77 8.10
C GLN A 68 -8.16 35.27 8.43
N PRO A 69 -7.46 35.85 9.43
CA PRO A 69 -6.15 35.40 9.86
C PRO A 69 -6.25 34.00 10.47
N VAL A 70 -5.37 33.09 10.03
CA VAL A 70 -5.26 31.76 10.61
C VAL A 70 -4.49 31.86 11.91
N LEU A 71 -5.10 31.41 13.00
CA LEU A 71 -4.51 31.38 14.33
C LEU A 71 -3.81 30.04 14.56
N PHE A 72 -2.53 30.09 14.83
CA PHE A 72 -1.72 28.90 15.14
C PHE A 72 -1.48 28.81 16.64
N PRO A 73 -1.56 27.61 17.25
CA PRO A 73 -1.25 27.40 18.65
C PRO A 73 0.24 27.68 18.90
N VAL A 74 0.53 28.33 20.02
CA VAL A 74 1.90 28.63 20.45
C VAL A 74 2.39 27.52 21.36
N TYR A 75 3.50 26.89 20.96
CA TYR A 75 4.17 25.86 21.74
C TYR A 75 5.43 26.43 22.37
N GLU A 76 5.62 26.20 23.67
CA GLU A 76 6.86 26.51 24.38
C GLU A 76 7.65 25.25 24.67
N LYS A 77 8.98 25.38 24.49
CA LYS A 77 9.92 24.34 24.89
C LYS A 77 10.11 24.38 26.40
N ARG A 78 9.74 23.31 27.11
CA ARG A 78 9.96 23.17 28.55
C ARG A 78 10.78 21.95 28.87
N LEU A 79 11.65 22.06 29.86
CA LEU A 79 12.39 20.93 30.39
C LEU A 79 11.44 20.01 31.15
N ILE A 80 11.62 18.74 30.97
CA ILE A 80 10.81 17.73 31.66
C ILE A 80 11.05 17.79 33.18
N SER A 81 12.26 18.09 33.59
CA SER A 81 12.60 18.34 35.01
C SER A 81 11.77 19.45 35.66
N ASP A 82 11.51 20.53 34.92
CA ASP A 82 10.75 21.66 35.43
C ASP A 82 9.26 21.37 35.50
N LEU A 83 8.75 20.57 34.60
CA LEU A 83 7.37 20.09 34.64
C LEU A 83 7.11 19.16 35.81
N VAL A 84 8.08 18.31 36.16
CA VAL A 84 8.00 17.41 37.32
C VAL A 84 8.02 18.19 38.62
N LEU A 85 8.90 19.19 38.74
CA LEU A 85 9.03 20.00 39.94
C LEU A 85 7.84 20.94 40.18
N ASN A 86 7.32 21.56 39.13
CA ASN A 86 6.29 22.59 39.26
C ASN A 86 4.86 22.07 39.27
N HIS A 87 4.62 20.84 38.82
CA HIS A 87 3.28 20.26 38.68
C HIS A 87 3.07 18.95 39.46
N GLY A 88 3.98 18.61 40.38
CA GLY A 88 3.83 17.42 41.24
C GLY A 88 3.84 16.09 40.52
N MET A 89 4.31 16.05 39.29
CA MET A 89 4.43 14.81 38.50
C MET A 89 5.53 13.93 39.10
N THR A 90 5.19 12.75 39.52
CA THR A 90 6.20 11.80 40.07
C THR A 90 7.13 11.33 38.94
N LYS A 91 8.42 11.36 39.27
CA LYS A 91 9.56 11.04 38.38
C LYS A 91 9.43 9.67 37.64
N LEU A 92 8.57 8.79 38.13
CA LEU A 92 8.38 7.43 37.63
C LEU A 92 7.55 7.36 36.35
N VAL A 93 6.80 8.39 36.05
CA VAL A 93 5.77 8.26 35.00
C VAL A 93 6.16 8.96 33.74
N SER A 94 7.09 9.90 33.88
CA SER A 94 7.06 10.90 32.89
C SER A 94 7.65 10.50 31.57
N ASN A 95 8.57 9.66 31.38
CA ASN A 95 9.13 9.63 30.01
C ASN A 95 10.12 8.52 29.72
N ALA A 96 10.32 7.60 30.65
CA ALA A 96 11.15 6.45 30.36
C ALA A 96 10.55 5.58 29.25
N ALA A 97 9.22 5.58 29.17
CA ALA A 97 8.45 4.70 28.29
C ALA A 97 8.23 5.23 26.87
N VAL A 98 8.55 6.48 26.57
CA VAL A 98 8.32 7.05 25.24
C VAL A 98 9.66 7.28 24.52
N LEU A 99 9.76 6.85 23.27
CA LEU A 99 10.94 7.15 22.45
C LEU A 99 11.12 8.66 22.29
N THR A 100 12.38 9.11 22.29
CA THR A 100 12.69 10.50 21.95
C THR A 100 12.29 10.77 20.49
N LYS A 101 12.14 12.06 20.14
CA LYS A 101 11.80 12.46 18.77
C LYS A 101 12.78 11.88 17.75
N GLU A 102 14.07 11.95 18.04
CA GLU A 102 15.15 11.46 17.17
C GLU A 102 15.08 9.93 16.99
N GLN A 103 14.87 9.20 18.10
CA GLN A 103 14.70 7.74 18.06
C GLN A 103 13.46 7.34 17.26
N TRP A 104 12.37 8.11 17.39
CA TRP A 104 11.14 7.86 16.64
C TRP A 104 11.31 8.12 15.14
N ILE A 105 11.92 9.23 14.77
CA ILE A 105 12.21 9.56 13.37
C ILE A 105 13.08 8.46 12.74
N THR A 106 14.14 8.05 13.43
CA THR A 106 15.03 6.98 12.96
C THR A 106 14.28 5.66 12.78
N LEU A 107 13.47 5.27 13.76
CA LEU A 107 12.70 4.03 13.70
C LEU A 107 11.69 4.06 12.55
N THR A 108 10.95 5.14 12.39
CA THR A 108 9.95 5.29 11.33
C THR A 108 10.60 5.32 9.94
N SER A 109 11.71 6.03 9.78
CA SER A 109 12.43 6.09 8.50
C SER A 109 12.96 4.72 8.06
N VAL A 110 13.46 3.92 9.00
CA VAL A 110 13.90 2.54 8.73
C VAL A 110 12.75 1.65 8.32
N VAL A 111 11.60 1.75 8.98
CA VAL A 111 10.39 1.00 8.62
C VAL A 111 9.92 1.35 7.21
N VAL A 112 9.77 2.64 6.89
CA VAL A 112 9.35 3.10 5.56
C VAL A 112 10.32 2.66 4.47
N THR A 113 11.62 2.75 4.72
CA THR A 113 12.64 2.32 3.76
C THR A 113 12.59 0.82 3.53
N ALA A 114 12.46 0.01 4.58
CA ALA A 114 12.35 -1.44 4.48
C ALA A 114 11.07 -1.86 3.74
N PHE A 115 9.96 -1.17 4.00
CA PHE A 115 8.69 -1.39 3.35
C PHE A 115 8.79 -1.17 1.83
N ARG A 116 9.29 -0.03 1.39
CA ARG A 116 9.36 0.34 -0.03
C ARG A 116 10.28 -0.57 -0.86
N LYS A 117 11.32 -1.15 -0.27
CA LYS A 117 12.27 -2.02 -0.98
C LYS A 117 11.65 -3.32 -1.51
N ARG A 118 10.59 -3.81 -0.90
CA ARG A 118 10.00 -5.12 -1.20
C ARG A 118 8.78 -5.08 -2.11
N LEU A 119 8.19 -3.91 -2.28
CA LEU A 119 7.03 -3.72 -3.12
C LEU A 119 7.44 -3.62 -4.60
N ARG A 120 6.81 -4.43 -5.45
CA ARG A 120 6.95 -4.40 -6.91
C ARG A 120 5.60 -4.23 -7.58
N ALA A 121 4.72 -5.24 -7.54
CA ALA A 121 3.38 -5.13 -8.12
C ALA A 121 2.57 -3.99 -7.51
N TRP A 122 2.60 -3.86 -6.18
CA TRP A 122 1.94 -2.75 -5.50
C TRP A 122 2.45 -1.38 -5.98
N ARG A 123 3.77 -1.24 -6.14
CA ARG A 123 4.38 0.01 -6.61
C ARG A 123 3.94 0.34 -8.03
N ASP A 124 3.94 -0.64 -8.92
CA ASP A 124 3.50 -0.45 -10.30
C ASP A 124 2.05 0.03 -10.37
N LEU A 125 1.18 -0.55 -9.52
CA LEU A 125 -0.21 -0.11 -9.44
C LEU A 125 -0.33 1.30 -8.84
N MET A 126 0.44 1.63 -7.79
CA MET A 126 0.43 2.96 -7.19
C MET A 126 0.97 4.06 -8.11
N ASP A 127 1.94 3.72 -8.97
CA ASP A 127 2.51 4.69 -9.92
C ASP A 127 1.55 4.95 -11.09
N GLU A 128 0.70 3.99 -11.48
CA GLU A 128 -0.15 4.07 -12.67
C GLU A 128 -1.63 4.34 -12.35
N VAL A 129 -2.17 3.65 -11.37
CA VAL A 129 -3.63 3.61 -11.07
C VAL A 129 -3.91 3.75 -9.57
N PRO A 130 -3.43 4.82 -8.94
CA PRO A 130 -3.66 5.03 -7.51
C PRO A 130 -5.13 5.37 -7.23
N TYR A 131 -5.67 4.79 -6.17
CA TYR A 131 -6.97 5.15 -5.60
C TYR A 131 -6.81 5.49 -4.12
N GLY A 132 -7.12 6.72 -3.76
CA GLY A 132 -6.96 7.21 -2.38
C GLY A 132 -7.90 8.39 -2.11
N GLY A 133 -7.63 9.11 -1.03
CA GLY A 133 -8.43 10.29 -0.64
C GLY A 133 -9.51 10.00 0.40
N PHE A 134 -9.46 8.81 1.02
CA PHE A 134 -10.33 8.42 2.13
C PHE A 134 -9.49 7.89 3.30
N ASP A 135 -10.08 7.84 4.49
CA ASP A 135 -9.46 7.27 5.68
C ASP A 135 -9.78 5.77 5.79
N GLY A 136 -8.76 4.94 5.61
CA GLY A 136 -8.91 3.49 5.69
C GLY A 136 -9.20 2.96 7.10
N MET A 137 -8.96 3.75 8.15
CA MET A 137 -9.32 3.35 9.52
C MET A 137 -10.82 3.48 9.79
N SER A 138 -11.47 4.43 9.15
CA SER A 138 -12.93 4.64 9.29
C SER A 138 -13.75 3.85 8.27
N THR A 139 -13.11 3.31 7.23
CA THR A 139 -13.77 2.59 6.14
C THR A 139 -13.39 1.10 6.20
N MET A 140 -14.35 0.23 6.50
CA MET A 140 -14.12 -1.22 6.53
C MET A 140 -14.30 -1.87 5.16
N VAL A 141 -15.27 -1.38 4.38
CA VAL A 141 -15.58 -1.88 3.04
C VAL A 141 -15.72 -0.68 2.13
N LEU A 142 -14.99 -0.68 1.04
CA LEU A 142 -15.13 0.28 -0.05
C LEU A 142 -16.16 -0.26 -1.04
N GLU A 143 -17.28 0.42 -1.17
CA GLU A 143 -18.32 0.06 -2.13
C GLU A 143 -18.04 0.69 -3.48
N TYR A 144 -18.17 -0.08 -4.54
CA TYR A 144 -18.05 0.37 -5.93
C TYR A 144 -19.16 -0.21 -6.78
N GLN A 145 -19.48 0.47 -7.89
CA GLN A 145 -20.55 0.08 -8.79
C GLN A 145 -19.97 -0.26 -10.16
N THR A 146 -20.40 -1.37 -10.71
CA THR A 146 -20.24 -1.69 -12.13
C THR A 146 -21.55 -1.43 -12.86
N MET A 147 -21.46 -0.93 -14.07
CA MET A 147 -22.62 -0.59 -14.91
C MET A 147 -22.59 -1.42 -16.18
N SER A 148 -23.76 -1.85 -16.64
CA SER A 148 -23.87 -2.49 -17.96
C SER A 148 -23.55 -1.51 -19.07
N ASP A 149 -22.92 -2.00 -20.14
CA ASP A 149 -22.75 -1.22 -21.36
C ASP A 149 -24.12 -0.92 -22.00
N PRO A 150 -24.29 0.26 -22.59
CA PRO A 150 -25.48 0.55 -23.40
C PRO A 150 -25.53 -0.35 -24.65
N GLY A 151 -26.69 -0.50 -25.21
CA GLY A 151 -26.85 -1.23 -26.48
C GLY A 151 -26.02 -0.64 -27.62
N ASP A 152 -25.78 -1.44 -28.65
CA ASP A 152 -24.95 -1.07 -29.80
C ASP A 152 -25.44 0.21 -30.49
N ALA A 153 -24.47 1.04 -30.92
CA ALA A 153 -24.79 2.22 -31.71
C ALA A 153 -25.30 1.84 -33.10
N VAL A 154 -26.36 2.53 -33.57
CA VAL A 154 -26.91 2.34 -34.92
C VAL A 154 -26.37 3.45 -35.81
N VAL A 155 -25.97 3.07 -37.04
CA VAL A 155 -25.58 4.03 -38.08
C VAL A 155 -26.80 4.32 -38.94
N ASP A 156 -27.22 5.58 -38.96
CA ASP A 156 -28.34 6.05 -39.72
C ASP A 156 -27.99 7.35 -40.46
N PHE A 157 -28.52 7.58 -41.65
CA PHE A 157 -28.23 8.78 -42.42
C PHE A 157 -29.21 9.93 -42.16
N ASP A 158 -30.41 9.62 -41.68
CA ASP A 158 -31.47 10.61 -41.41
C ASP A 158 -31.85 10.71 -39.91
N GLY A 159 -31.31 9.82 -39.07
CA GLY A 159 -31.58 9.79 -37.65
C GLY A 159 -33.02 9.43 -37.27
N MET A 160 -33.77 8.83 -38.20
CA MET A 160 -35.17 8.45 -38.00
C MET A 160 -35.35 7.02 -37.49
N SER A 161 -34.30 6.20 -37.48
CA SER A 161 -34.39 4.87 -36.89
C SER A 161 -34.29 4.93 -35.35
N GLU A 162 -35.24 4.27 -34.68
CA GLU A 162 -35.14 4.10 -33.23
C GLU A 162 -33.97 3.13 -32.91
N GLY A 163 -32.87 3.62 -32.36
CA GLY A 163 -31.80 2.79 -31.85
C GLY A 163 -32.25 1.96 -30.65
N PRO A 164 -31.54 0.87 -30.31
CA PRO A 164 -31.86 0.09 -29.13
C PRO A 164 -31.76 0.97 -27.87
N ALA A 165 -32.91 1.17 -27.20
CA ALA A 165 -32.96 1.86 -25.92
C ALA A 165 -32.75 0.83 -24.81
N ASP A 166 -31.55 0.84 -24.18
CA ASP A 166 -31.25 -0.03 -23.06
C ASP A 166 -31.29 0.76 -21.73
N ARG A 167 -31.69 0.07 -20.67
CA ARG A 167 -31.70 0.63 -19.32
C ARG A 167 -30.39 0.21 -18.59
N PRO A 168 -29.58 1.15 -18.15
CA PRO A 168 -28.37 0.79 -17.40
C PRO A 168 -28.72 -0.03 -16.17
N GLN A 169 -28.03 -1.13 -15.99
CA GLN A 169 -28.12 -1.97 -14.81
C GLN A 169 -26.86 -1.75 -13.97
N PHE A 170 -27.04 -1.59 -12.68
CA PHE A 170 -25.95 -1.37 -11.73
C PHE A 170 -25.80 -2.57 -10.81
N LYS A 171 -24.57 -3.02 -10.62
CA LYS A 171 -24.18 -4.04 -9.66
C LYS A 171 -23.30 -3.38 -8.60
N LEU A 172 -23.72 -3.47 -7.35
CA LEU A 172 -22.97 -2.96 -6.20
C LEU A 172 -22.09 -4.07 -5.66
N GLU A 173 -20.79 -3.79 -5.53
CA GLU A 173 -19.81 -4.71 -4.98
C GLU A 173 -19.00 -4.02 -3.86
N GLY A 174 -18.37 -4.80 -3.00
CA GLY A 174 -17.62 -4.29 -1.86
C GLY A 174 -16.23 -4.87 -1.78
N LEU A 175 -15.22 -3.99 -1.70
CA LEU A 175 -13.85 -4.35 -1.39
C LEU A 175 -13.60 -4.15 0.11
N PRO A 176 -13.40 -5.20 0.91
CA PRO A 176 -13.01 -5.05 2.31
C PRO A 176 -11.54 -4.60 2.40
N LEU A 177 -11.25 -3.73 3.35
CA LEU A 177 -9.93 -3.16 3.56
C LEU A 177 -9.24 -3.82 4.76
N PRO A 178 -8.36 -4.81 4.56
CA PRO A 178 -7.69 -5.49 5.65
C PRO A 178 -6.59 -4.63 6.26
N ILE A 179 -6.47 -4.64 7.60
CA ILE A 179 -5.32 -4.07 8.29
C ILE A 179 -4.19 -5.09 8.30
N ILE A 180 -3.14 -4.82 7.56
CA ILE A 180 -1.94 -5.66 7.52
C ILE A 180 -0.97 -5.14 8.57
N HIS A 181 -0.58 -5.96 9.54
CA HIS A 181 0.28 -5.51 10.63
C HIS A 181 1.31 -6.53 11.09
N SER A 182 2.39 -6.02 11.66
CA SER A 182 3.41 -6.80 12.35
C SER A 182 3.78 -6.13 13.66
N ASN A 183 3.85 -6.91 14.74
CA ASN A 183 4.10 -6.40 16.09
C ASN A 183 5.50 -6.78 16.54
N PHE A 184 6.15 -5.88 17.28
CA PHE A 184 7.38 -6.16 18.01
C PHE A 184 7.40 -5.37 19.33
N TRP A 185 8.32 -5.65 20.21
CA TRP A 185 8.41 -4.98 21.50
C TRP A 185 9.83 -4.89 22.03
N PHE A 186 10.07 -3.92 22.89
CA PHE A 186 11.31 -3.79 23.65
C PHE A 186 11.02 -3.74 25.14
N PRO A 187 11.86 -4.41 26.00
CA PRO A 187 11.83 -4.19 27.44
C PRO A 187 12.26 -2.74 27.74
N GLU A 188 11.58 -2.07 28.66
CA GLU A 188 11.93 -0.70 29.07
C GLU A 188 13.39 -0.59 29.58
N ARG A 189 13.84 -1.61 30.31
CA ARG A 189 15.25 -1.67 30.78
C ARG A 189 16.24 -1.59 29.63
N MET A 190 15.94 -2.22 28.50
CA MET A 190 16.84 -2.18 27.32
C MET A 190 16.89 -0.78 26.72
N LEU A 191 15.74 -0.09 26.65
CA LEU A 191 15.68 1.31 26.19
C LEU A 191 16.42 2.25 27.13
N ALA A 192 16.28 2.05 28.45
CA ALA A 192 17.00 2.83 29.45
C ALA A 192 18.52 2.64 29.37
N ILE A 193 19.00 1.41 29.16
CA ILE A 193 20.45 1.11 28.98
C ILE A 193 20.96 1.77 27.70
N SER A 194 20.22 1.66 26.58
CA SER A 194 20.57 2.29 25.31
C SER A 194 20.76 3.82 25.47
N ARG A 195 19.83 4.46 26.17
CA ARG A 195 19.89 5.90 26.45
C ARG A 195 21.07 6.29 27.34
N ARG A 196 21.33 5.50 28.42
CA ARG A 196 22.44 5.76 29.33
C ARG A 196 23.79 5.64 28.65
N ASN A 197 23.95 4.66 27.78
CA ASN A 197 25.23 4.37 27.13
C ASN A 197 25.42 5.18 25.83
N GLY A 198 24.44 5.99 25.42
CA GLY A 198 24.48 6.72 24.14
C GLY A 198 24.50 5.81 22.91
N THR A 199 24.20 4.52 23.10
CA THR A 199 24.13 3.57 21.98
C THR A 199 22.83 3.75 21.18
N PRO A 200 22.89 3.75 19.84
CA PRO A 200 21.67 3.89 19.04
C PRO A 200 20.71 2.72 19.30
N LEU A 201 19.41 3.01 19.25
CA LEU A 201 18.37 1.99 19.37
C LEU A 201 18.54 0.94 18.27
N ASN A 202 18.45 -0.33 18.64
CA ASN A 202 18.50 -1.41 17.66
C ASN A 202 17.21 -1.43 16.82
N THR A 203 17.32 -0.95 15.59
CA THR A 203 16.19 -0.83 14.64
C THR A 203 15.93 -2.08 13.81
N ARG A 204 16.71 -3.15 13.97
CA ARG A 204 16.58 -4.39 13.16
C ARG A 204 15.19 -5.02 13.26
N MET A 205 14.57 -5.00 14.44
CA MET A 205 13.22 -5.54 14.63
C MET A 205 12.18 -4.70 13.89
N ALA A 206 12.33 -3.39 13.89
CA ALA A 206 11.47 -2.47 13.16
C ALA A 206 11.62 -2.66 11.63
N GLU A 207 12.86 -2.79 11.16
CA GLU A 207 13.14 -3.12 9.75
C GLU A 207 12.50 -4.45 9.34
N ALA A 208 12.65 -5.48 10.16
CA ALA A 208 12.04 -6.79 9.91
C ALA A 208 10.50 -6.71 9.88
N ALA A 209 9.90 -5.95 10.80
CA ALA A 209 8.45 -5.74 10.83
C ALA A 209 7.97 -5.01 9.57
N GLY A 210 8.62 -3.91 9.16
CA GLY A 210 8.31 -3.19 7.92
C GLY A 210 8.40 -4.08 6.68
N ARG A 211 9.47 -4.89 6.59
CA ARG A 211 9.62 -5.86 5.51
C ARG A 211 8.49 -6.90 5.49
N ARG A 212 8.09 -7.43 6.65
CA ARG A 212 7.00 -8.42 6.74
C ARG A 212 5.66 -7.85 6.31
N VAL A 213 5.37 -6.60 6.67
CA VAL A 213 4.15 -5.93 6.22
C VAL A 213 4.17 -5.74 4.72
N ALA A 214 5.28 -5.29 4.14
CA ALA A 214 5.43 -5.14 2.68
C ALA A 214 5.27 -6.46 1.92
N GLU A 215 5.90 -7.53 2.41
CA GLU A 215 5.78 -8.87 1.83
C GLU A 215 4.32 -9.36 1.84
N MET A 216 3.56 -9.02 2.89
CA MET A 216 2.15 -9.39 2.98
C MET A 216 1.27 -8.57 2.03
N VAL A 217 1.54 -7.25 1.88
CA VAL A 217 0.86 -6.41 0.87
C VAL A 217 1.10 -6.98 -0.53
N GLU A 218 2.35 -7.28 -0.87
CA GLU A 218 2.68 -7.82 -2.19
C GLU A 218 2.01 -9.19 -2.45
N LYS A 219 2.01 -10.07 -1.45
CA LYS A 219 1.29 -11.35 -1.52
C LYS A 219 -0.22 -11.16 -1.68
N LEU A 220 -0.81 -10.13 -1.06
CA LEU A 220 -2.21 -9.81 -1.21
C LEU A 220 -2.55 -9.40 -2.64
N VAL A 221 -1.72 -8.54 -3.24
CA VAL A 221 -1.87 -8.11 -4.65
C VAL A 221 -1.77 -9.30 -5.59
N ILE A 222 -0.82 -10.19 -5.37
CA ILE A 222 -0.64 -11.38 -6.21
C ILE A 222 -1.79 -12.39 -6.00
N GLY A 223 -2.40 -12.41 -4.82
CA GLY A 223 -3.42 -13.41 -4.47
C GLY A 223 -2.83 -14.67 -3.81
N ALA A 224 -1.61 -14.57 -3.29
CA ALA A 224 -0.92 -15.67 -2.61
C ALA A 224 -1.18 -15.72 -1.10
N VAL A 225 -2.14 -14.96 -0.58
CA VAL A 225 -2.49 -14.94 0.84
C VAL A 225 -3.63 -15.91 1.11
N THR A 226 -3.35 -16.87 1.97
CA THR A 226 -4.35 -17.68 2.65
C THR A 226 -4.45 -17.15 4.08
N GLY A 227 -5.30 -16.17 4.31
CA GLY A 227 -5.39 -15.49 5.60
C GLY A 227 -6.59 -15.92 6.44
N PRO A 228 -6.65 -15.51 7.71
CA PRO A 228 -7.84 -15.68 8.51
C PRO A 228 -8.99 -14.95 7.82
N GLN A 229 -10.05 -15.68 7.61
CA GLN A 229 -11.28 -15.14 7.06
C GLN A 229 -12.05 -14.53 8.24
N LEU A 230 -12.39 -13.24 8.14
CA LEU A 230 -13.27 -12.58 9.11
C LEU A 230 -14.72 -12.80 8.66
N GLY A 231 -15.55 -13.28 9.57
CA GLY A 231 -16.96 -13.54 9.30
C GLY A 231 -17.28 -14.93 8.73
N ASP A 232 -18.50 -15.09 8.19
CA ASP A 232 -19.03 -16.36 7.62
C ASP A 232 -18.43 -16.69 6.24
N ALA A 233 -17.15 -16.54 6.09
CA ALA A 233 -16.49 -16.88 4.84
C ALA A 233 -16.59 -18.38 4.58
N ALA A 234 -17.26 -18.73 3.49
CA ALA A 234 -17.34 -20.12 3.08
C ALA A 234 -15.95 -20.71 2.89
N SER A 235 -15.69 -21.78 3.62
CA SER A 235 -14.50 -22.61 3.46
C SER A 235 -14.29 -22.93 1.97
N GLY A 236 -13.09 -22.69 1.46
CA GLY A 236 -12.69 -23.15 0.13
C GLY A 236 -12.62 -22.09 -0.97
N THR A 237 -12.93 -20.82 -0.70
CA THR A 237 -12.75 -19.76 -1.71
C THR A 237 -11.37 -19.13 -1.54
N ALA A 238 -10.58 -19.11 -2.60
CA ALA A 238 -9.30 -18.41 -2.62
C ALA A 238 -9.55 -16.91 -2.46
N GLY A 239 -9.00 -16.29 -1.41
CA GLY A 239 -9.13 -14.87 -1.11
C GLY A 239 -9.34 -14.60 0.37
N ILE A 240 -9.18 -13.34 0.78
CA ILE A 240 -9.49 -12.88 2.15
C ILE A 240 -10.93 -12.40 2.14
N ALA A 241 -11.80 -13.06 2.87
CA ALA A 241 -13.19 -12.68 2.94
C ALA A 241 -13.51 -11.97 4.25
N TYR A 242 -14.20 -10.84 4.15
CA TYR A 242 -14.84 -10.16 5.27
C TYR A 242 -16.28 -10.70 5.47
N SER A 243 -16.96 -10.96 4.36
CA SER A 243 -18.28 -11.57 4.32
C SER A 243 -18.45 -12.36 3.02
N ARG A 244 -19.61 -12.99 2.80
CA ARG A 244 -19.90 -13.67 1.52
C ARG A 244 -19.86 -12.71 0.33
N ALA A 245 -20.27 -11.46 0.52
CA ALA A 245 -20.39 -10.46 -0.53
C ALA A 245 -19.11 -9.60 -0.68
N ALA A 246 -18.27 -9.50 0.35
CA ALA A 246 -17.09 -8.64 0.36
C ALA A 246 -15.82 -9.47 0.55
N LYS A 247 -15.03 -9.60 -0.51
CA LYS A 247 -13.80 -10.39 -0.54
C LYS A 247 -12.68 -9.62 -1.23
N VAL A 248 -11.45 -9.81 -0.74
CA VAL A 248 -10.25 -9.29 -1.41
C VAL A 248 -9.67 -10.40 -2.27
N TYR A 249 -9.54 -10.10 -3.53
CA TYR A 249 -8.89 -10.97 -4.49
C TYR A 249 -7.61 -10.31 -5.01
N GLY A 250 -6.65 -11.14 -5.41
CA GLY A 250 -5.46 -10.71 -6.12
C GLY A 250 -5.42 -11.27 -7.54
N PHE A 251 -4.30 -11.12 -8.22
CA PHE A 251 -4.16 -11.48 -9.63
C PHE A 251 -4.39 -12.97 -9.92
N THR A 252 -3.98 -13.87 -9.03
CA THR A 252 -4.03 -15.31 -9.29
C THR A 252 -5.32 -15.99 -8.83
N ASN A 253 -6.11 -15.34 -7.97
CA ASN A 253 -7.26 -15.98 -7.34
C ASN A 253 -8.62 -15.30 -7.65
N HIS A 254 -8.62 -14.21 -8.44
CA HIS A 254 -9.88 -13.56 -8.82
C HIS A 254 -10.75 -14.52 -9.66
N PRO A 255 -12.07 -14.68 -9.35
CA PRO A 255 -12.93 -15.62 -10.06
C PRO A 255 -13.13 -15.27 -11.54
N SER A 256 -13.26 -14.00 -11.85
CA SER A 256 -13.49 -13.48 -13.21
C SER A 256 -12.22 -13.33 -14.06
N ARG A 257 -11.05 -13.78 -13.56
CA ARG A 257 -9.82 -13.76 -14.34
C ARG A 257 -9.90 -14.68 -15.54
N ILE A 258 -9.34 -14.28 -16.65
CA ILE A 258 -9.16 -15.15 -17.80
C ILE A 258 -8.01 -16.12 -17.50
N THR A 259 -8.20 -17.39 -17.74
CA THR A 259 -7.16 -18.41 -17.50
C THR A 259 -6.71 -19.02 -18.81
N LYS A 260 -5.40 -19.09 -19.03
CA LYS A 260 -4.78 -19.88 -20.07
C LYS A 260 -4.01 -21.02 -19.43
N THR A 261 -4.50 -22.23 -19.57
CA THR A 261 -3.79 -23.45 -19.20
C THR A 261 -2.89 -23.89 -20.36
N ASN A 262 -1.91 -24.73 -20.10
CA ASN A 262 -0.99 -25.30 -21.09
C ASN A 262 -0.01 -24.28 -21.70
N LEU A 263 0.56 -23.40 -20.91
CA LEU A 263 1.77 -22.67 -21.32
C LEU A 263 2.90 -23.68 -21.54
N VAL A 264 3.72 -23.44 -22.54
CA VAL A 264 4.89 -24.27 -22.79
C VAL A 264 5.95 -23.97 -21.70
N ALA A 265 6.16 -24.93 -20.80
CA ALA A 265 7.15 -24.74 -19.75
C ALA A 265 8.58 -24.64 -20.33
N PRO A 266 9.37 -23.66 -19.91
CA PRO A 266 10.70 -23.45 -20.50
C PRO A 266 11.71 -24.56 -20.16
N ASN A 267 11.39 -25.42 -19.18
CA ASN A 267 12.16 -26.62 -18.86
C ASN A 267 11.76 -27.86 -19.68
N SER A 268 10.76 -27.74 -20.57
CA SER A 268 10.33 -28.85 -21.42
C SER A 268 11.31 -29.11 -22.56
N THR A 269 11.40 -30.37 -22.97
CA THR A 269 12.26 -30.77 -24.08
C THR A 269 11.80 -30.10 -25.38
N GLY A 270 12.72 -29.40 -26.07
CA GLY A 270 12.42 -28.73 -27.34
C GLY A 270 11.81 -27.33 -27.21
N TRP A 271 11.64 -26.81 -26.01
CA TRP A 271 11.21 -25.41 -25.81
C TRP A 271 12.12 -24.42 -26.54
N LYS A 272 11.51 -23.40 -27.12
CA LYS A 272 12.17 -22.29 -27.79
C LYS A 272 11.62 -20.97 -27.21
N PRO A 273 12.43 -19.90 -27.16
CA PRO A 273 11.96 -18.57 -26.73
C PRO A 273 10.75 -18.05 -27.52
N SER A 274 10.60 -18.48 -28.79
CA SER A 274 9.42 -18.18 -29.63
C SER A 274 8.12 -18.74 -29.07
N ASP A 275 8.16 -19.87 -28.37
CA ASP A 275 6.97 -20.52 -27.81
C ASP A 275 6.38 -19.64 -26.70
N THR A 276 7.23 -19.08 -25.86
CA THR A 276 6.81 -18.12 -24.83
C THR A 276 6.25 -16.83 -25.42
N LEU A 277 6.86 -16.33 -26.50
CA LEU A 277 6.33 -15.18 -27.23
C LEU A 277 4.92 -15.47 -27.76
N ASN A 278 4.71 -16.62 -28.38
CA ASN A 278 3.42 -17.04 -28.91
C ASN A 278 2.39 -17.24 -27.78
N ASP A 279 2.82 -17.78 -26.65
CA ASP A 279 1.95 -17.93 -25.47
C ASP A 279 1.49 -16.56 -24.94
N VAL A 280 2.39 -15.58 -24.82
CA VAL A 280 2.04 -14.22 -24.41
C VAL A 280 1.12 -13.55 -25.43
N LEU A 281 1.39 -13.68 -26.72
CA LEU A 281 0.50 -13.16 -27.77
C LEU A 281 -0.90 -13.77 -27.69
N ALA A 282 -0.99 -15.08 -27.49
CA ALA A 282 -2.28 -15.74 -27.28
C ALA A 282 -2.99 -15.30 -25.99
N MET A 283 -2.27 -14.97 -24.92
CA MET A 283 -2.88 -14.37 -23.73
C MET A 283 -3.43 -12.96 -24.01
N ILE A 284 -2.71 -12.16 -24.80
CA ILE A 284 -3.18 -10.84 -25.25
C ILE A 284 -4.40 -10.97 -26.14
N GLU A 285 -4.42 -11.92 -27.06
CA GLU A 285 -5.58 -12.20 -27.92
C GLU A 285 -6.84 -12.58 -27.10
N LEU A 286 -6.66 -13.40 -26.05
CA LEU A 286 -7.78 -13.74 -25.15
C LEU A 286 -8.34 -12.49 -24.42
N LEU A 287 -7.50 -11.53 -24.06
CA LEU A 287 -7.94 -10.26 -23.50
C LEU A 287 -8.64 -9.38 -24.54
N GLN A 288 -8.08 -9.26 -25.73
CA GLN A 288 -8.66 -8.47 -26.82
C GLN A 288 -10.03 -9.00 -27.26
N ASN A 289 -10.22 -10.31 -27.28
CA ASN A 289 -11.51 -10.96 -27.55
C ASN A 289 -12.60 -10.62 -26.51
N LYS A 290 -12.19 -10.02 -25.36
CA LYS A 290 -13.07 -9.52 -24.30
C LYS A 290 -13.06 -7.99 -24.21
N ASN A 291 -12.65 -7.31 -25.29
CA ASN A 291 -12.56 -5.85 -25.40
C ASN A 291 -11.56 -5.17 -24.46
N PHE A 292 -10.55 -5.90 -23.98
CA PHE A 292 -9.44 -5.33 -23.21
C PHE A 292 -8.24 -5.12 -24.13
N PHE A 293 -7.97 -3.88 -24.54
CA PHE A 293 -6.96 -3.55 -25.57
C PHE A 293 -5.63 -3.03 -25.04
N GLY A 294 -5.42 -2.99 -23.73
CA GLY A 294 -4.17 -2.54 -23.10
C GLY A 294 -4.18 -1.08 -22.66
N PRO A 295 -3.07 -0.51 -22.21
CA PRO A 295 -1.71 -1.10 -22.17
C PRO A 295 -1.56 -2.26 -21.17
N TYR A 296 -0.68 -3.23 -21.52
CA TYR A 296 -0.51 -4.42 -20.70
C TYR A 296 0.80 -4.39 -19.91
N MET A 297 0.74 -4.85 -18.66
CA MET A 297 1.91 -5.26 -17.87
C MET A 297 2.01 -6.77 -17.86
N ILE A 298 3.20 -7.29 -18.09
CA ILE A 298 3.48 -8.72 -18.02
C ILE A 298 4.25 -9.00 -16.74
N TYR A 299 3.71 -9.89 -15.92
CA TYR A 299 4.37 -10.37 -14.73
C TYR A 299 4.72 -11.85 -14.87
N HIS A 300 5.89 -12.23 -14.37
CA HIS A 300 6.35 -13.61 -14.40
C HIS A 300 6.86 -14.08 -13.05
N SER A 301 6.79 -15.40 -12.78
CA SER A 301 7.38 -16.00 -11.60
C SER A 301 8.91 -16.00 -11.65
N THR A 302 9.56 -16.22 -10.52
CA THR A 302 11.02 -16.25 -10.41
C THR A 302 11.68 -17.31 -11.29
N ASP A 303 10.98 -18.40 -11.56
CA ASP A 303 11.48 -19.52 -12.38
C ASP A 303 11.73 -19.12 -13.84
N TRP A 304 11.02 -18.10 -14.31
CA TRP A 304 11.20 -17.53 -15.65
C TRP A 304 12.46 -16.69 -15.80
N ASP A 305 13.05 -16.15 -14.74
CA ASP A 305 14.16 -15.17 -14.85
C ASP A 305 15.30 -15.64 -15.75
N LYS A 306 15.75 -16.88 -15.54
CA LYS A 306 16.83 -17.47 -16.33
C LYS A 306 16.52 -17.47 -17.83
N TYR A 307 15.26 -17.70 -18.19
CA TYR A 307 14.83 -17.81 -19.58
C TYR A 307 14.46 -16.45 -20.16
N MET A 308 13.95 -15.55 -19.36
CA MET A 308 13.64 -14.17 -19.77
C MET A 308 14.89 -13.35 -20.07
N ASP A 309 15.97 -13.60 -19.36
CA ASP A 309 17.26 -12.92 -19.55
C ASP A 309 18.18 -13.69 -20.52
N GLY A 310 17.76 -14.86 -20.99
CA GLY A 310 18.44 -15.62 -22.03
C GLY A 310 18.28 -15.00 -23.42
N ASP A 311 19.25 -15.29 -24.31
CA ASP A 311 19.21 -14.79 -25.68
C ASP A 311 18.05 -15.38 -26.49
N TYR A 312 17.24 -14.52 -27.11
CA TYR A 312 16.11 -14.95 -27.94
C TYR A 312 16.54 -15.73 -29.18
N TYR A 313 17.70 -15.38 -29.75
CA TYR A 313 18.22 -15.96 -30.99
C TYR A 313 19.34 -16.99 -30.79
N ALA A 314 19.65 -17.40 -29.59
CA ALA A 314 20.74 -18.34 -29.26
C ALA A 314 20.62 -19.73 -29.95
N LEU A 315 19.52 -20.01 -30.63
CA LEU A 315 19.25 -21.25 -31.37
C LEU A 315 19.31 -21.10 -32.90
N ALA A 316 19.74 -19.95 -33.42
CA ALA A 316 19.96 -19.79 -34.86
C ALA A 316 21.25 -20.51 -35.27
N THR A 317 21.11 -21.73 -35.75
CA THR A 317 22.15 -22.68 -36.13
C THR A 317 22.86 -22.27 -37.43
N SER A 318 23.05 -21.06 -37.78
CA SER A 318 23.80 -20.70 -38.99
C SER A 318 24.42 -19.33 -38.87
N GLY A 319 25.66 -19.26 -38.48
CA GLY A 319 26.70 -18.32 -38.91
C GLY A 319 26.43 -16.82 -39.10
N MET A 320 25.23 -16.37 -38.92
CA MET A 320 24.88 -14.94 -38.94
C MET A 320 24.78 -14.43 -37.48
N ALA A 321 25.58 -13.43 -37.17
CA ALA A 321 25.50 -12.67 -35.94
C ALA A 321 24.11 -11.97 -35.90
N ALA A 322 23.11 -12.63 -35.33
CA ALA A 322 21.84 -12.00 -35.05
C ALA A 322 22.02 -11.02 -33.89
N PRO A 323 21.37 -9.86 -33.88
CA PRO A 323 21.41 -8.97 -32.74
C PRO A 323 20.95 -9.71 -31.50
N THR A 324 21.81 -9.78 -30.47
CA THR A 324 21.54 -10.43 -29.21
C THR A 324 20.50 -9.63 -28.46
N LYS A 325 19.21 -10.07 -28.53
CA LYS A 325 18.12 -9.54 -27.74
C LYS A 325 17.67 -10.62 -26.76
N THR A 326 17.42 -10.22 -25.52
CA THR A 326 16.83 -11.13 -24.54
C THR A 326 15.33 -11.32 -24.82
N LEU A 327 14.75 -12.45 -24.35
CA LEU A 327 13.31 -12.68 -24.46
C LEU A 327 12.51 -11.54 -23.81
N ARG A 328 12.97 -11.03 -22.68
CA ARG A 328 12.35 -9.88 -21.99
C ARG A 328 12.33 -8.62 -22.87
N GLN A 329 13.42 -8.31 -23.56
CA GLN A 329 13.50 -7.18 -24.48
C GLN A 329 12.52 -7.38 -25.66
N ARG A 330 12.44 -8.59 -26.19
CA ARG A 330 11.54 -8.91 -27.27
C ARG A 330 10.07 -8.77 -26.88
N LEU A 331 9.70 -9.16 -25.67
CA LEU A 331 8.33 -8.99 -25.14
C LEU A 331 7.98 -7.51 -24.94
N ARG A 332 8.95 -6.67 -24.51
CA ARG A 332 8.75 -5.21 -24.38
C ARG A 332 8.60 -4.49 -25.71
N GLU A 333 9.03 -5.07 -26.82
CA GLU A 333 8.87 -4.51 -28.17
C GLU A 333 7.47 -4.72 -28.75
N ILE A 334 6.61 -5.47 -28.07
CA ILE A 334 5.20 -5.57 -28.46
C ILE A 334 4.54 -4.23 -28.11
N ASP A 335 3.93 -3.59 -29.10
CA ASP A 335 3.39 -2.23 -29.00
C ASP A 335 2.41 -2.02 -27.83
N SER A 336 1.57 -3.02 -27.57
CA SER A 336 0.60 -2.99 -26.47
C SER A 336 1.18 -3.31 -25.10
N VAL A 337 2.46 -3.72 -25.00
CA VAL A 337 3.12 -4.10 -23.75
C VAL A 337 3.92 -2.94 -23.20
N LYS A 338 3.59 -2.52 -21.97
CA LYS A 338 4.27 -1.43 -21.28
C LYS A 338 5.59 -1.87 -20.65
N ASP A 339 5.57 -2.95 -19.89
CA ASP A 339 6.78 -3.51 -19.25
C ASP A 339 6.60 -5.00 -18.93
N VAL A 340 7.75 -5.65 -18.65
CA VAL A 340 7.83 -7.06 -18.24
C VAL A 340 8.59 -7.15 -16.93
N ARG A 341 7.95 -7.58 -15.86
CA ARG A 341 8.52 -7.58 -14.50
C ARG A 341 8.38 -8.92 -13.78
N ARG A 342 9.35 -9.21 -12.94
CA ARG A 342 9.33 -10.37 -12.06
C ARG A 342 8.56 -10.07 -10.78
N LEU A 343 7.74 -11.04 -10.33
CA LEU A 343 7.13 -11.03 -9.00
C LEU A 343 7.76 -12.11 -8.11
N ASP A 344 8.36 -11.69 -6.99
CA ASP A 344 9.12 -12.59 -6.11
C ASP A 344 8.21 -13.56 -5.33
N PHE A 345 6.94 -13.22 -5.14
CA PHE A 345 5.98 -14.03 -4.38
C PHE A 345 4.96 -14.79 -5.25
N LEU A 346 5.17 -14.80 -6.53
CA LEU A 346 4.39 -15.64 -7.43
C LEU A 346 4.91 -17.08 -7.33
N THR A 347 4.22 -17.91 -6.54
CA THR A 347 4.73 -19.21 -6.07
C THR A 347 4.49 -20.36 -7.03
N ASN A 348 3.59 -20.19 -8.00
CA ASN A 348 3.32 -21.23 -8.98
C ASN A 348 4.45 -21.32 -10.01
N THR A 349 4.89 -22.54 -10.29
CA THR A 349 5.96 -22.79 -11.24
C THR A 349 5.58 -22.32 -12.64
N PHE A 350 6.46 -21.55 -13.28
CA PHE A 350 6.30 -21.05 -14.66
C PHE A 350 4.97 -20.34 -14.94
N THR A 351 4.53 -19.50 -13.99
CA THR A 351 3.31 -18.71 -14.17
C THR A 351 3.62 -17.37 -14.87
N LEU A 352 2.75 -17.00 -15.80
CA LEU A 352 2.71 -15.69 -16.47
C LEU A 352 1.38 -15.00 -16.17
N ILE A 353 1.42 -13.69 -15.99
CA ILE A 353 0.23 -12.86 -15.81
C ILE A 353 0.32 -11.70 -16.79
N VAL A 354 -0.72 -11.50 -17.58
CA VAL A 354 -0.88 -10.33 -18.44
C VAL A 354 -2.05 -9.52 -17.89
N LEU A 355 -1.78 -8.30 -17.48
CA LEU A 355 -2.73 -7.40 -16.82
C LEU A 355 -2.86 -6.11 -17.63
N GLN A 356 -4.06 -5.72 -17.98
CA GLN A 356 -4.33 -4.36 -18.45
C GLN A 356 -4.26 -3.39 -17.29
N ILE A 357 -3.33 -2.42 -17.35
CA ILE A 357 -3.09 -1.48 -16.27
C ILE A 357 -3.82 -0.15 -16.54
N THR A 358 -5.13 -0.18 -16.36
CA THR A 358 -6.04 0.97 -16.50
C THR A 358 -6.96 1.05 -15.28
N SER A 359 -7.43 2.25 -14.97
CA SER A 359 -8.23 2.50 -13.76
C SER A 359 -9.60 1.82 -13.75
N ASP A 360 -10.09 1.38 -14.90
CA ASP A 360 -11.32 0.62 -15.07
C ASP A 360 -11.15 -0.87 -14.75
N VAL A 361 -9.93 -1.41 -14.87
CA VAL A 361 -9.61 -2.83 -14.62
C VAL A 361 -9.00 -3.05 -13.25
N VAL A 362 -8.04 -2.21 -12.87
CA VAL A 362 -7.31 -2.37 -11.61
C VAL A 362 -7.00 -1.02 -10.98
N GLN A 363 -7.12 -0.95 -9.66
CA GLN A 363 -6.71 0.24 -8.89
C GLN A 363 -5.99 -0.18 -7.62
N ALA A 364 -5.00 0.62 -7.22
CA ALA A 364 -4.29 0.47 -5.95
C ALA A 364 -5.02 1.26 -4.86
N VAL A 365 -5.82 0.60 -4.06
CA VAL A 365 -6.57 1.24 -2.98
C VAL A 365 -5.67 1.42 -1.77
N ASN A 366 -5.27 2.68 -1.51
CA ASN A 366 -4.42 3.06 -0.39
C ASN A 366 -5.25 3.79 0.67
N GLY A 367 -5.73 3.05 1.69
CA GLY A 367 -6.46 3.62 2.81
C GLY A 367 -5.56 4.19 3.91
N MET A 368 -4.38 3.62 4.10
CA MET A 368 -3.38 4.11 5.05
C MET A 368 -1.98 3.62 4.65
N ASP A 369 -1.05 4.55 4.53
CA ASP A 369 0.36 4.24 4.34
C ASP A 369 0.95 3.55 5.58
N VAL A 370 2.13 2.94 5.39
CA VAL A 370 2.82 2.27 6.48
C VAL A 370 3.06 3.21 7.66
N THR A 371 2.45 2.88 8.78
CA THR A 371 2.47 3.68 10.01
C THR A 371 2.91 2.81 11.18
N THR A 372 3.65 3.42 12.13
CA THR A 372 4.08 2.74 13.34
C THR A 372 3.34 3.32 14.54
N VAL A 373 2.72 2.46 15.34
CA VAL A 373 2.04 2.83 16.59
C VAL A 373 2.80 2.25 17.77
N GLN A 374 2.85 2.98 18.88
CA GLN A 374 3.51 2.58 20.13
C GLN A 374 2.53 2.61 21.29
N TRP A 375 2.58 1.60 22.17
CA TRP A 375 1.85 1.60 23.45
C TRP A 375 2.61 0.82 24.52
N PRO A 376 2.51 1.26 25.80
CA PRO A 376 3.10 0.53 26.91
C PRO A 376 2.19 -0.63 27.35
N SER A 377 2.80 -1.66 27.94
CA SER A 377 2.10 -2.75 28.62
C SER A 377 2.89 -3.21 29.85
N MET A 378 2.32 -4.13 30.63
CA MET A 378 2.93 -4.69 31.82
C MET A 378 3.43 -3.60 32.81
N GLY A 379 2.54 -2.67 33.17
CA GLY A 379 2.90 -1.59 34.09
C GLY A 379 3.98 -0.62 33.54
N GLY A 380 4.10 -0.51 32.20
CA GLY A 380 5.10 0.33 31.55
C GLY A 380 6.46 -0.34 31.31
N MET A 381 6.66 -1.57 31.78
CA MET A 381 7.95 -2.28 31.63
C MET A 381 8.18 -2.85 30.23
N ARG A 382 7.16 -2.84 29.39
CA ARG A 382 7.21 -3.31 28.01
C ARG A 382 6.66 -2.26 27.06
N GLN A 383 7.46 -1.87 26.07
CA GLN A 383 7.05 -1.00 24.99
C GLN A 383 6.74 -1.83 23.76
N ASN A 384 5.48 -1.82 23.35
CA ASN A 384 5.02 -2.51 22.16
C ASN A 384 4.97 -1.55 20.99
N PHE A 385 5.26 -2.09 19.81
CA PHE A 385 5.20 -1.39 18.54
C PHE A 385 4.39 -2.22 17.56
N LYS A 386 3.56 -1.56 16.78
CA LYS A 386 2.83 -2.16 15.67
C LYS A 386 3.12 -1.36 14.41
N VAL A 387 3.69 -2.01 13.42
CA VAL A 387 3.79 -1.48 12.06
C VAL A 387 2.57 -1.98 11.31
N MET A 388 1.81 -1.08 10.71
CA MET A 388 0.58 -1.43 10.00
C MET A 388 0.40 -0.59 8.74
N ALA A 389 -0.33 -1.15 7.77
CA ALA A 389 -0.76 -0.50 6.55
C ALA A 389 -2.16 -1.01 6.16
N ILE A 390 -2.94 -0.20 5.45
CA ILE A 390 -4.24 -0.58 4.89
C ILE A 390 -4.15 -0.36 3.39
N GLN A 391 -3.88 -1.44 2.68
CA GLN A 391 -3.62 -1.42 1.24
C GLN A 391 -4.19 -2.68 0.61
N ALA A 392 -4.98 -2.52 -0.44
CA ALA A 392 -5.60 -3.64 -1.15
C ALA A 392 -5.72 -3.34 -2.66
N PRO A 393 -5.57 -4.33 -3.54
CA PRO A 393 -5.88 -4.17 -4.95
C PRO A 393 -7.40 -4.20 -5.15
N LEU A 394 -7.92 -3.27 -5.90
CA LEU A 394 -9.28 -3.31 -6.42
C LEU A 394 -9.21 -3.82 -7.86
N LEU A 395 -9.77 -4.98 -8.10
CA LEU A 395 -9.91 -5.57 -9.43
C LEU A 395 -11.38 -5.48 -9.82
N THR A 396 -11.67 -4.72 -10.86
CA THR A 396 -13.03 -4.42 -11.27
C THR A 396 -13.35 -5.23 -12.54
N PRO A 397 -14.16 -6.30 -12.45
CA PRO A 397 -14.66 -6.98 -13.63
C PRO A 397 -15.66 -6.11 -14.37
N ASP A 398 -15.83 -6.35 -15.66
CA ASP A 398 -16.89 -5.74 -16.44
C ASP A 398 -18.27 -6.30 -16.02
N TYR A 399 -19.34 -5.76 -16.60
CA TYR A 399 -20.69 -6.24 -16.30
C TYR A 399 -20.90 -7.73 -16.66
N ASN A 400 -20.14 -8.27 -17.60
CA ASN A 400 -20.18 -9.66 -18.05
C ASN A 400 -19.27 -10.58 -17.23
N ASP A 401 -18.79 -10.12 -16.07
CA ASP A 401 -17.87 -10.83 -15.19
C ASP A 401 -16.53 -11.22 -15.87
N ASN A 402 -16.06 -10.43 -16.87
CA ASN A 402 -14.73 -10.57 -17.43
C ASN A 402 -13.79 -9.55 -16.77
N LEU A 403 -12.55 -9.93 -16.55
CA LEU A 403 -11.51 -9.09 -15.99
C LEU A 403 -10.37 -8.92 -17.00
N GLY A 404 -9.87 -7.71 -17.15
CA GLY A 404 -8.71 -7.41 -18.00
C GLY A 404 -7.39 -8.00 -17.50
N LEU A 405 -7.43 -9.22 -16.96
CA LEU A 405 -6.32 -9.98 -16.41
C LEU A 405 -6.36 -11.42 -16.95
N CYS A 406 -5.26 -11.83 -17.58
CA CYS A 406 -5.06 -13.21 -18.03
C CYS A 406 -3.97 -13.88 -17.17
N HIS A 407 -4.32 -15.01 -16.54
CA HIS A 407 -3.42 -15.82 -15.72
C HIS A 407 -3.05 -17.10 -16.48
N GLY A 408 -1.80 -17.19 -16.89
CA GLY A 408 -1.24 -18.32 -17.60
C GLY A 408 -0.51 -19.28 -16.66
N THR A 409 -0.81 -20.58 -16.78
CA THR A 409 -0.14 -21.65 -16.01
C THR A 409 0.32 -22.74 -16.95
N THR A 410 1.47 -23.36 -16.62
CA THR A 410 1.86 -24.63 -17.21
C THR A 410 0.99 -25.75 -16.65
N ALA A 411 0.69 -26.75 -17.43
CA ALA A 411 -0.12 -27.91 -17.02
C ALA A 411 0.60 -28.72 -15.90
#